data_85b4f161387b8d7c8a433c24f9a1766f
#
_entry.id   85b4f161387b8d7c8a433c24f9a1766f
#
_cell.length_a   1.000
_cell.length_b   1.000
_cell.length_c   1.000
_cell.angle_alpha   90.00
_cell.angle_beta   90.00
_cell.angle_gamma   90.00
#
_symmetry.space_group_name_H-M   'P 1'
#
loop_
_entity.id
_entity.type
_entity.pdbx_description
1 polymer ?
#
loop_
_entity_poly.entity_id
_entity_poly.type
_entity_poly.pdbx_seq_one_letter_code
_entity_poly.pdbx_strand_id
1 'polypeptide(L)'
;VRPLVSTKTIEKCFEVAECLGNAVPCIPVTDSLRVVENGKNQIIDRSKYYRIQTPQVFQRAILLKGFDQDFCEEFTDDASVVEKTGETIHLVEGNEENIKITTPSDLKIAEVFLEETYGL
;
A
#
# COMPACT_ATOMS: atom_id res chain seq x y z
N VAL A 1 -4.00 7.11 9.10
CA VAL A 1 -3.18 8.28 8.69
C VAL A 1 -1.74 7.85 8.45
N ARG A 2 -1.13 8.36 7.37
CA ARG A 2 0.27 8.11 7.00
C ARG A 2 1.00 9.44 6.79
N PRO A 3 1.42 10.10 7.87
CA PRO A 3 1.96 11.47 7.78
C PRO A 3 3.36 11.57 7.18
N LEU A 4 4.09 10.46 7.08
CA LEU A 4 5.50 10.46 6.66
C LEU A 4 5.72 9.85 5.27
N VAL A 5 4.70 9.87 4.41
CA VAL A 5 4.89 9.53 3.01
C VAL A 5 5.88 10.51 2.38
N SER A 6 6.91 9.99 1.69
CA SER A 6 7.91 10.84 1.07
C SER A 6 7.38 11.52 -0.20
N THR A 7 7.89 12.71 -0.49
CA THR A 7 7.59 13.42 -1.75
C THR A 7 7.96 12.54 -2.96
N LYS A 8 9.08 11.84 -2.88
CA LYS A 8 9.54 10.92 -3.93
C LYS A 8 8.53 9.81 -4.18
N THR A 9 7.95 9.21 -3.13
CA THR A 9 6.91 8.19 -3.25
C THR A 9 5.67 8.76 -3.96
N ILE A 10 5.21 9.93 -3.55
CA ILE A 10 4.05 10.60 -4.16
C ILE A 10 4.30 10.87 -5.65
N GLU A 11 5.44 11.48 -5.98
CA GLU A 11 5.81 11.79 -7.37
C GLU A 11 5.86 10.53 -8.23
N LYS A 12 6.47 9.47 -7.73
CA LYS A 12 6.57 8.19 -8.43
C LYS A 12 5.19 7.59 -8.73
N CYS A 13 4.30 7.64 -7.74
CA CYS A 13 2.93 7.15 -7.92
C CYS A 13 2.19 7.92 -9.02
N PHE A 14 2.29 9.25 -9.03
CA PHE A 14 1.64 10.07 -10.06
C PHE A 14 2.24 9.84 -11.45
N GLU A 15 3.55 9.74 -11.57
CA GLU A 15 4.22 9.45 -12.84
C GLU A 15 3.75 8.11 -13.44
N VAL A 16 3.74 7.06 -12.63
CA VAL A 16 3.33 5.73 -13.08
C VAL A 16 1.85 5.68 -13.41
N ALA A 17 1.00 6.29 -12.57
CA ALA A 17 -0.44 6.34 -12.82
C ALA A 17 -0.79 7.12 -14.09
N GLU A 18 -0.08 8.18 -14.39
CA GLU A 18 -0.26 8.95 -15.63
C GLU A 18 -0.02 8.09 -16.86
N CYS A 19 1.03 7.27 -16.83
CA CYS A 19 1.42 6.42 -17.97
C CYS A 19 0.63 5.11 -18.04
N LEU A 20 0.36 4.47 -16.90
CA LEU A 20 -0.16 3.10 -16.82
C LEU A 20 -1.58 3.00 -16.27
N GLY A 21 -2.15 4.10 -15.81
CA GLY A 21 -3.52 4.17 -15.31
C GLY A 21 -3.66 4.11 -13.81
N ASN A 22 -2.72 3.52 -13.10
CA ASN A 22 -2.71 3.46 -11.64
C ASN A 22 -1.32 3.21 -11.09
N ALA A 23 -1.15 3.48 -9.80
CA ALA A 23 0.08 3.16 -9.07
C ALA A 23 -0.22 3.01 -7.58
N VAL A 24 0.37 1.99 -6.98
CA VAL A 24 0.21 1.66 -5.57
C VAL A 24 1.59 1.45 -4.95
N PRO A 25 1.98 2.26 -3.94
CA PRO A 25 3.27 2.10 -3.31
C PRO A 25 3.29 0.87 -2.39
N CYS A 26 4.42 0.21 -2.34
CA CYS A 26 4.59 -0.98 -1.52
C CYS A 26 6.03 -1.11 -1.04
N ILE A 27 6.21 -1.89 0.02
CA ILE A 27 7.53 -2.29 0.52
C ILE A 27 7.54 -3.81 0.73
N PRO A 28 8.71 -4.47 0.54
CA PRO A 28 8.80 -5.91 0.76
C PRO A 28 8.52 -6.30 2.21
N VAL A 29 7.97 -7.48 2.41
CA VAL A 29 7.83 -8.06 3.74
C VAL A 29 9.20 -8.58 4.18
N THR A 30 9.65 -8.13 5.35
CA THR A 30 10.94 -8.53 5.95
C THR A 30 10.81 -9.57 7.04
N ASP A 31 9.62 -9.70 7.63
CA ASP A 31 9.33 -10.70 8.66
C ASP A 31 9.09 -12.08 8.03
N SER A 32 9.41 -13.13 8.79
CA SER A 32 8.97 -14.47 8.42
C SER A 32 7.46 -14.57 8.56
N LEU A 33 6.80 -15.13 7.55
CA LEU A 33 5.36 -15.29 7.52
C LEU A 33 4.99 -16.78 7.50
N ARG A 34 3.84 -17.08 8.06
CA ARG A 34 3.23 -18.41 7.97
C ARG A 34 1.78 -18.29 7.53
N VAL A 35 1.34 -19.18 6.65
CA VAL A 35 -0.08 -19.28 6.32
C VAL A 35 -0.74 -20.22 7.31
N VAL A 36 -1.91 -19.85 7.81
CA VAL A 36 -2.69 -20.64 8.77
C VAL A 36 -4.05 -20.96 8.14
N GLU A 37 -4.34 -22.24 7.96
CA GLU A 37 -5.60 -22.72 7.40
C GLU A 37 -6.03 -23.99 8.12
N ASN A 38 -7.30 -24.06 8.52
CA ASN A 38 -7.91 -25.24 9.14
C ASN A 38 -7.10 -25.80 10.34
N GLY A 39 -6.55 -24.91 11.18
CA GLY A 39 -5.76 -25.27 12.34
C GLY A 39 -4.34 -25.75 12.03
N LYS A 40 -3.95 -25.74 10.77
CA LYS A 40 -2.58 -26.08 10.32
C LYS A 40 -1.87 -24.83 9.86
N ASN A 41 -0.55 -24.87 9.90
CA ASN A 41 0.26 -23.75 9.40
C ASN A 41 1.48 -24.25 8.65
N GLN A 42 2.00 -23.39 7.78
CA GLN A 42 3.23 -23.65 7.03
C GLN A 42 3.93 -22.35 6.67
N ILE A 43 5.23 -22.44 6.45
CA ILE A 43 6.02 -21.30 5.98
C ILE A 43 5.60 -20.92 4.56
N ILE A 44 5.68 -19.62 4.28
CA ILE A 44 5.49 -19.10 2.93
C ILE A 44 6.77 -18.40 2.46
N ASP A 45 6.90 -18.25 1.14
CA ASP A 45 7.99 -17.50 0.55
C ASP A 45 7.69 -16.00 0.62
N ARG A 46 8.26 -15.32 1.64
CA ARG A 46 8.02 -13.88 1.87
C ARG A 46 8.47 -12.99 0.72
N SER A 47 9.35 -13.47 -0.16
CA SER A 47 9.79 -12.68 -1.31
C SER A 47 8.68 -12.38 -2.31
N LYS A 48 7.55 -13.08 -2.21
CA LYS A 48 6.36 -12.88 -3.04
C LYS A 48 5.31 -11.96 -2.40
N TYR A 49 5.59 -11.44 -1.20
CA TYR A 49 4.62 -10.66 -0.43
C TYR A 49 5.13 -9.26 -0.17
N TYR A 50 4.25 -8.29 -0.36
CA TYR A 50 4.54 -6.88 -0.20
C TYR A 50 3.49 -6.24 0.69
N ARG A 51 3.93 -5.30 1.54
CA ARG A 51 3.03 -4.47 2.33
C ARG A 51 2.61 -3.26 1.50
N ILE A 52 1.31 -3.08 1.36
CA ILE A 52 0.73 -2.02 0.54
C ILE A 52 0.61 -0.75 1.37
N GLN A 53 0.93 0.37 0.75
CA GLN A 53 0.87 1.70 1.35
C GLN A 53 -0.12 2.60 0.61
N THR A 54 -0.18 3.84 0.98
CA THR A 54 -0.88 4.92 0.29
C THR A 54 0.11 6.07 0.05
N PRO A 55 -0.16 6.98 -0.90
CA PRO A 55 -1.39 7.13 -1.68
C PRO A 55 -1.54 6.04 -2.73
N GLN A 56 -2.78 5.67 -3.02
CA GLN A 56 -3.11 4.80 -4.16
C GLN A 56 -3.68 5.71 -5.24
N VAL A 57 -2.98 5.81 -6.36
CA VAL A 57 -3.26 6.80 -7.40
C VAL A 57 -3.85 6.13 -8.64
N PHE A 58 -4.96 6.68 -9.11
CA PHE A 58 -5.70 6.13 -10.26
C PHE A 58 -6.10 7.24 -11.20
N GLN A 59 -6.12 6.93 -12.50
CA GLN A 59 -6.81 7.79 -13.46
C GLN A 59 -8.31 7.77 -13.11
N ARG A 60 -8.95 8.93 -13.18
CA ARG A 60 -10.32 9.11 -12.74
C ARG A 60 -11.31 8.10 -13.33
N ALA A 61 -11.24 7.86 -14.63
CA ALA A 61 -12.15 6.93 -15.31
C ALA A 61 -12.03 5.50 -14.79
N ILE A 62 -10.80 5.06 -14.47
CA ILE A 62 -10.51 3.73 -13.93
C ILE A 62 -11.10 3.58 -12.54
N LEU A 63 -10.92 4.58 -11.70
CA LEU A 63 -11.43 4.57 -10.33
C LEU A 63 -12.97 4.58 -10.31
N LEU A 64 -13.60 5.43 -11.13
CA LEU A 64 -15.06 5.51 -11.21
C LEU A 64 -15.67 4.19 -11.69
N LYS A 65 -15.06 3.53 -12.66
CA LYS A 65 -15.49 2.21 -13.11
C LYS A 65 -15.39 1.18 -11.98
N GLY A 66 -14.33 1.24 -11.19
CA GLY A 66 -14.15 0.36 -10.03
C GLY A 66 -15.30 0.49 -9.04
N PHE A 67 -15.69 1.71 -8.72
CA PHE A 67 -16.76 1.98 -7.76
C PHE A 67 -18.16 1.85 -8.33
N ASP A 68 -18.32 1.56 -9.61
CA ASP A 68 -19.61 1.29 -10.26
C ASP A 68 -19.97 -0.20 -10.22
N GLN A 69 -19.46 -0.94 -9.25
CA GLN A 69 -19.76 -2.35 -9.04
C GLN A 69 -20.29 -2.57 -7.62
N ASP A 70 -20.96 -3.71 -7.41
CA ASP A 70 -21.50 -4.06 -6.10
C ASP A 70 -20.36 -4.31 -5.11
N PHE A 71 -20.63 -3.97 -3.83
CA PHE A 71 -19.68 -4.23 -2.74
C PHE A 71 -19.33 -5.72 -2.64
N CYS A 72 -18.07 -5.99 -2.31
CA CYS A 72 -17.56 -7.34 -2.08
C CYS A 72 -16.64 -7.30 -0.84
N GLU A 73 -16.69 -8.37 -0.03
CA GLU A 73 -15.88 -8.47 1.20
C GLU A 73 -14.37 -8.49 0.93
N GLU A 74 -13.96 -8.82 -0.29
CA GLU A 74 -12.56 -8.79 -0.71
C GLU A 74 -12.02 -7.37 -0.85
N PHE A 75 -12.87 -6.36 -0.85
CA PHE A 75 -12.48 -4.96 -1.00
C PHE A 75 -11.88 -4.42 0.30
N THR A 76 -10.56 -4.41 0.39
CA THR A 76 -9.81 -3.92 1.55
C THR A 76 -9.23 -2.52 1.33
N ASP A 77 -9.12 -2.10 0.07
CA ASP A 77 -8.59 -0.79 -0.33
C ASP A 77 -9.09 -0.45 -1.75
N ASP A 78 -8.74 0.75 -2.23
CA ASP A 78 -9.14 1.18 -3.57
C ASP A 78 -8.51 0.29 -4.66
N ALA A 79 -7.29 -0.18 -4.44
CA ALA A 79 -6.61 -1.07 -5.39
C ALA A 79 -7.39 -2.37 -5.60
N SER A 80 -7.90 -2.99 -4.54
CA SER A 80 -8.68 -4.22 -4.66
C SER A 80 -10.00 -4.00 -5.41
N VAL A 81 -10.61 -2.83 -5.24
CA VAL A 81 -11.82 -2.43 -5.98
C VAL A 81 -11.54 -2.34 -7.48
N VAL A 82 -10.47 -1.66 -7.84
CA VAL A 82 -10.07 -1.48 -9.25
C VAL A 82 -9.63 -2.80 -9.88
N GLU A 83 -8.87 -3.61 -9.16
CA GLU A 83 -8.41 -4.91 -9.63
C GLU A 83 -9.57 -5.85 -10.00
N LYS A 84 -10.67 -5.79 -9.26
CA LYS A 84 -11.85 -6.61 -9.51
C LYS A 84 -12.49 -6.34 -10.87
N THR A 85 -12.26 -5.17 -11.47
CA THR A 85 -12.74 -4.85 -12.82
C THR A 85 -11.88 -5.44 -13.94
N GLY A 86 -10.78 -6.10 -13.60
CA GLY A 86 -9.84 -6.67 -14.56
C GLY A 86 -8.62 -5.79 -14.84
N GLU A 87 -8.50 -4.64 -14.17
CA GLU A 87 -7.33 -3.77 -14.29
C GLU A 87 -6.12 -4.40 -13.59
N THR A 88 -4.96 -4.24 -14.17
CA THR A 88 -3.68 -4.61 -13.54
C THR A 88 -3.26 -3.51 -12.59
N ILE A 89 -2.94 -3.87 -11.36
CA ILE A 89 -2.40 -2.92 -10.38
C ILE A 89 -0.88 -2.82 -10.57
N HIS A 90 -0.38 -1.60 -10.68
CA HIS A 90 1.04 -1.31 -10.87
C HIS A 90 1.67 -0.90 -9.54
N LEU A 91 2.59 -1.73 -9.05
CA LEU A 91 3.29 -1.47 -7.79
C LEU A 91 4.50 -0.58 -8.04
N VAL A 92 4.72 0.37 -7.14
CA VAL A 92 5.90 1.23 -7.13
C VAL A 92 6.57 1.14 -5.77
N GLU A 93 7.86 1.45 -5.70
CA GLU A 93 8.58 1.45 -4.44
C GLU A 93 8.06 2.57 -3.53
N GLY A 94 7.63 2.21 -2.32
CA GLY A 94 7.24 3.15 -1.28
C GLY A 94 8.43 3.57 -0.42
N ASN A 95 8.16 4.02 0.80
CA ASN A 95 9.22 4.33 1.76
C ASN A 95 8.89 3.72 3.13
N GLU A 96 9.93 3.29 3.84
CA GLU A 96 9.82 2.61 5.13
C GLU A 96 9.10 3.48 6.17
N GLU A 97 9.33 4.79 6.16
CA GLU A 97 8.77 5.75 7.11
C GLU A 97 7.28 5.99 6.90
N ASN A 98 6.74 5.53 5.77
CA ASN A 98 5.32 5.70 5.40
C ASN A 98 4.43 4.71 6.17
N ILE A 99 4.53 4.74 7.47
CA ILE A 99 3.75 3.87 8.36
C ILE A 99 2.33 4.40 8.55
N LYS A 100 1.41 3.47 8.76
CA LYS A 100 0.03 3.81 9.13
C LYS A 100 -0.05 3.94 10.65
N ILE A 101 -0.38 5.13 11.12
CA ILE A 101 -0.55 5.37 12.56
C ILE A 101 -1.92 4.88 13.00
N THR A 102 -1.95 3.81 13.78
CA THR A 102 -3.17 3.20 14.31
C THR A 102 -3.12 3.02 15.83
N THR A 103 -1.94 3.02 16.43
CA THR A 103 -1.73 2.83 17.87
C THR A 103 -0.87 3.95 18.45
N PRO A 104 -0.89 4.16 19.80
CA PRO A 104 0.03 5.11 20.43
C PRO A 104 1.51 4.80 20.18
N SER A 105 1.86 3.52 20.07
CA SER A 105 3.23 3.10 19.74
C SER A 105 3.66 3.56 18.34
N ASP A 106 2.75 3.52 17.39
CA ASP A 106 3.01 3.98 16.02
C ASP A 106 3.34 5.48 16.01
N LEU A 107 2.69 6.27 16.86
CA LEU A 107 2.96 7.70 16.97
C LEU A 107 4.39 7.95 17.45
N LYS A 108 4.87 7.17 18.42
CA LYS A 108 6.26 7.25 18.91
C LYS A 108 7.27 6.89 17.82
N ILE A 109 6.97 5.86 17.04
CA ILE A 109 7.80 5.46 15.90
C ILE A 109 7.84 6.58 14.86
N ALA A 110 6.71 7.20 14.58
CA ALA A 110 6.63 8.34 13.66
C ALA A 110 7.47 9.52 14.14
N GLU A 111 7.50 9.80 15.44
CA GLU A 111 8.35 10.85 16.02
C GLU A 111 9.84 10.59 15.77
N VAL A 112 10.29 9.33 15.92
CA VAL A 112 11.66 8.93 15.65
C VAL A 112 12.01 9.15 14.18
N PHE A 113 11.16 8.71 13.26
CA PHE A 113 11.37 8.92 11.83
C PHE A 113 11.39 10.40 11.46
N LEU A 114 10.53 11.19 12.08
CA LEU A 114 10.47 12.63 11.84
C LEU A 114 11.79 13.31 12.26
N GLU A 115 12.32 12.92 13.41
CA GLU A 115 13.60 13.42 13.91
C GLU A 115 14.75 13.04 12.98
N GLU A 116 14.83 11.79 12.55
CA GLU A 116 15.86 11.30 11.63
C GLU A 116 15.82 11.99 10.27
N THR A 117 14.60 12.22 9.74
CA THR A 117 14.42 12.77 8.39
C THR A 117 14.58 14.29 8.37
N TYR A 118 14.08 15.00 9.37
CA TYR A 118 14.01 16.48 9.39
C TYR A 118 14.79 17.11 10.52
N GLY A 119 15.36 16.33 11.44
CA GLY A 119 16.10 16.84 12.59
C GLY A 119 15.23 17.52 13.64
N LEU A 120 13.94 17.18 13.67
CA LEU A 120 12.99 17.81 14.59
C LEU A 120 12.82 17.04 15.90
#